data_264ec8ee897e75cd73efbc56abeb34d7
#
_entry.id   264ec8ee897e75cd73efbc56abeb34d7
#
_cell.length_a   1.000
_cell.length_b   1.000
_cell.length_c   1.000
_cell.angle_alpha   90.00
_cell.angle_beta   90.00
_cell.angle_gamma   90.00
#
_symmetry.space_group_name_H-M   'P 1'
#
loop_
_entity.id
_entity.type
_entity.pdbx_description
1 polymer ?
#
loop_
_entity_poly.entity_id
_entity_poly.type
_entity_poly.pdbx_seq_one_letter_code
_entity_poly.pdbx_strand_id
1 'polypeptide(L)'
;VGMIMNMKNIFYCLLPGLLFGACSNKVYEETGDSVIVKVQQKEIGGPRLVRLQVMGDKLIRVSATADSKFADPQSLIVVPQEKQTSFAVVQNGDTIIVSTEEVKASVLASTGEVWFTDRNGELILQENKGGGKKFTPIEVEGTKGYTICQVFESPEDEAFYGLGQHQADEFNYKGKNEELFQYNTKVSVPFVVSNKNYGILLDSYSLCRFGNPNDYSQLNRIFKLYDKTGQEGALTGTYVPKKGETLVRREDSIYFENLKTIENLPKKLPLMGANVTYEGEIEPAQTGEFKFILYYAGYV
;
A
#
# COMPACT_ATOMS: atom_id res chain seq x y z
N VAL A 1 -16.61 92.87 28.49
CA VAL A 1 -15.63 92.46 27.48
C VAL A 1 -15.97 91.05 27.14
N GLY A 2 -16.62 90.86 25.98
CA GLY A 2 -17.08 89.57 25.51
C GLY A 2 -15.94 88.80 24.81
N MET A 3 -15.97 87.48 24.92
CA MET A 3 -15.12 86.61 24.13
C MET A 3 -16.03 85.55 23.48
N ILE A 4 -16.11 85.64 22.14
CA ILE A 4 -16.83 84.72 21.27
C ILE A 4 -15.96 83.55 21.01
N MET A 5 -16.38 82.33 21.36
CA MET A 5 -15.66 81.11 21.01
C MET A 5 -16.39 80.40 19.86
N ASN A 6 -15.65 80.25 18.76
CA ASN A 6 -16.11 79.68 17.51
C ASN A 6 -15.91 78.14 17.56
N MET A 7 -17.00 77.36 17.54
CA MET A 7 -16.96 75.91 17.50
C MET A 7 -16.79 75.44 16.04
N LYS A 8 -15.65 74.87 15.73
CA LYS A 8 -15.39 74.14 14.47
C LYS A 8 -15.93 72.71 14.55
N ASN A 9 -16.78 72.38 13.64
CA ASN A 9 -17.29 71.05 13.45
C ASN A 9 -16.16 70.08 13.08
N ILE A 10 -15.95 69.04 13.91
CA ILE A 10 -15.11 67.90 13.57
C ILE A 10 -16.03 66.81 13.00
N PHE A 11 -15.91 66.60 11.68
CA PHE A 11 -16.50 65.45 11.00
C PHE A 11 -15.65 64.22 11.28
N TYR A 12 -16.20 63.28 12.07
CA TYR A 12 -15.67 61.93 12.16
C TYR A 12 -16.09 61.10 10.96
N CYS A 13 -15.21 60.87 10.01
CA CYS A 13 -15.36 59.83 9.00
C CYS A 13 -15.22 58.47 9.68
N LEU A 14 -16.33 57.81 9.92
CA LEU A 14 -16.37 56.38 10.21
C LEU A 14 -16.06 55.65 8.89
N LEU A 15 -14.83 55.17 8.73
CA LEU A 15 -14.53 54.12 7.74
C LEU A 15 -15.14 52.82 8.24
N PRO A 16 -16.06 52.17 7.49
CA PRO A 16 -16.40 50.79 7.77
C PRO A 16 -15.22 49.92 7.45
N GLY A 17 -14.57 49.39 8.48
CA GLY A 17 -13.58 48.35 8.34
C GLY A 17 -14.24 47.12 7.72
N LEU A 18 -14.02 46.90 6.43
CA LEU A 18 -14.30 45.64 5.77
C LEU A 18 -13.40 44.55 6.42
N LEU A 19 -13.94 43.86 7.40
CA LEU A 19 -13.46 42.60 7.85
C LEU A 19 -13.61 41.60 6.66
N PHE A 20 -12.58 41.49 5.84
CA PHE A 20 -12.40 40.32 4.98
C PHE A 20 -12.28 39.13 5.91
N GLY A 21 -13.40 38.55 6.30
CA GLY A 21 -13.41 37.18 6.77
C GLY A 21 -12.89 36.31 5.65
N ALA A 22 -11.63 35.93 5.73
CA ALA A 22 -11.11 34.84 4.92
C ALA A 22 -11.94 33.61 5.28
N CYS A 23 -12.98 33.31 4.50
CA CYS A 23 -13.57 31.99 4.47
C CYS A 23 -12.46 31.05 4.00
N SER A 24 -11.67 30.55 4.92
CA SER A 24 -10.85 29.37 4.64
C SER A 24 -11.85 28.24 4.37
N ASN A 25 -11.95 27.79 3.12
CA ASN A 25 -12.70 26.59 2.80
C ASN A 25 -12.09 25.44 3.61
N LYS A 26 -12.69 25.14 4.75
CA LYS A 26 -12.28 24.04 5.62
C LYS A 26 -12.48 22.75 4.84
N VAL A 27 -11.37 22.11 4.43
CA VAL A 27 -11.37 20.88 3.62
C VAL A 27 -11.47 19.63 4.47
N TYR A 28 -11.64 19.79 5.78
CA TYR A 28 -11.77 18.69 6.73
C TYR A 28 -12.94 18.93 7.70
N GLU A 29 -13.36 17.85 8.33
CA GLU A 29 -14.40 17.80 9.35
C GLU A 29 -13.85 17.06 10.58
N GLU A 30 -14.08 17.60 11.76
CA GLU A 30 -13.75 16.97 13.04
C GLU A 30 -14.98 16.26 13.60
N THR A 31 -14.85 15.00 13.96
CA THR A 31 -15.94 14.18 14.49
C THR A 31 -15.42 13.32 15.63
N GLY A 32 -15.70 13.71 16.87
CA GLY A 32 -15.27 12.97 18.06
C GLY A 32 -13.74 12.82 18.13
N ASP A 33 -13.27 11.60 17.93
CA ASP A 33 -11.85 11.22 17.93
C ASP A 33 -11.20 11.26 16.53
N SER A 34 -11.92 11.73 15.53
CA SER A 34 -11.54 11.59 14.13
C SER A 34 -11.51 12.92 13.38
N VAL A 35 -10.63 13.00 12.40
CA VAL A 35 -10.55 14.08 11.41
C VAL A 35 -10.72 13.48 10.03
N ILE A 36 -11.74 13.93 9.29
CA ILE A 36 -12.04 13.46 7.94
C ILE A 36 -11.64 14.53 6.94
N VAL A 37 -10.71 14.21 6.06
CA VAL A 37 -10.22 15.12 5.02
C VAL A 37 -10.89 14.75 3.70
N LYS A 38 -11.46 15.74 3.00
CA LYS A 38 -11.99 15.60 1.65
C LYS A 38 -10.86 15.79 0.64
N VAL A 39 -10.52 14.73 -0.06
CA VAL A 39 -9.42 14.73 -1.04
C VAL A 39 -9.90 15.42 -2.31
N GLN A 40 -9.10 16.36 -2.81
CA GLN A 40 -9.43 17.19 -3.97
C GLN A 40 -9.06 16.52 -5.29
N GLN A 41 -8.13 15.54 -5.24
CA GLN A 41 -7.66 14.84 -6.43
C GLN A 41 -8.79 14.04 -7.10
N LYS A 42 -8.85 14.17 -8.42
CA LYS A 42 -9.84 13.46 -9.24
C LYS A 42 -9.22 12.29 -10.01
N GLU A 43 -8.11 11.75 -9.54
CA GLU A 43 -7.51 10.58 -10.19
C GLU A 43 -8.43 9.37 -10.07
N ILE A 44 -8.53 8.63 -11.18
CA ILE A 44 -9.27 7.36 -11.21
C ILE A 44 -8.59 6.38 -10.27
N GLY A 45 -9.33 5.95 -9.24
CA GLY A 45 -8.84 5.00 -8.24
C GLY A 45 -8.14 5.64 -7.03
N GLY A 46 -8.05 6.96 -6.93
CA GLY A 46 -7.59 7.64 -5.71
C GLY A 46 -8.66 7.69 -4.61
N PRO A 47 -8.28 8.00 -3.36
CA PRO A 47 -9.23 8.19 -2.26
C PRO A 47 -10.06 9.47 -2.46
N ARG A 48 -11.33 9.43 -2.07
CA ARG A 48 -12.18 10.63 -1.95
C ARG A 48 -12.17 11.19 -0.54
N LEU A 49 -12.05 10.31 0.45
CA LEU A 49 -11.97 10.68 1.87
C LEU A 49 -10.80 9.94 2.52
N VAL A 50 -10.09 10.67 3.39
CA VAL A 50 -9.11 10.09 4.31
C VAL A 50 -9.51 10.48 5.72
N ARG A 51 -9.58 9.51 6.63
CA ARG A 51 -9.88 9.72 8.04
C ARG A 51 -8.66 9.37 8.87
N LEU A 52 -8.28 10.29 9.75
CA LEU A 52 -7.34 10.08 10.84
C LEU A 52 -8.14 9.94 12.13
N GLN A 53 -8.13 8.77 12.75
CA GLN A 53 -8.75 8.51 14.04
C GLN A 53 -7.67 8.39 15.12
N VAL A 54 -7.73 9.23 16.14
CA VAL A 54 -6.76 9.24 17.25
C VAL A 54 -7.20 8.21 18.27
N MET A 55 -6.46 7.11 18.38
CA MET A 55 -6.74 6.01 19.29
C MET A 55 -5.84 6.01 20.53
N GLY A 56 -4.77 6.80 20.50
CA GLY A 56 -3.81 6.97 21.60
C GLY A 56 -2.72 7.96 21.20
N ASP A 57 -1.87 8.35 22.15
CA ASP A 57 -0.80 9.33 21.89
C ASP A 57 0.21 8.87 20.83
N LYS A 58 0.35 7.56 20.65
CA LYS A 58 1.23 6.92 19.66
C LYS A 58 0.48 6.06 18.66
N LEU A 59 -0.85 6.11 18.66
CA LEU A 59 -1.68 5.22 17.85
C LEU A 59 -2.72 6.04 17.07
N ILE A 60 -2.55 6.09 15.76
CA ILE A 60 -3.48 6.74 14.84
C ILE A 60 -3.92 5.72 13.79
N ARG A 61 -5.24 5.57 13.65
CA ARG A 61 -5.84 4.75 12.61
C ARG A 61 -6.09 5.61 11.37
N VAL A 62 -5.57 5.17 10.24
CA VAL A 62 -5.85 5.77 8.93
C VAL A 62 -6.88 4.94 8.21
N SER A 63 -7.97 5.55 7.78
CA SER A 63 -8.96 4.93 6.91
C SER A 63 -9.11 5.76 5.65
N ALA A 64 -9.32 5.12 4.52
CA ALA A 64 -9.57 5.81 3.26
C ALA A 64 -10.69 5.13 2.47
N THR A 65 -11.37 5.88 1.65
CA THR A 65 -12.40 5.35 0.76
C THR A 65 -12.46 6.11 -0.56
N ALA A 66 -12.74 5.39 -1.64
CA ALA A 66 -13.06 5.96 -2.95
C ALA A 66 -14.54 6.40 -3.04
N ASP A 67 -15.38 6.03 -2.07
CA ASP A 67 -16.79 6.38 -2.00
C ASP A 67 -17.02 7.72 -1.28
N SER A 68 -18.26 8.21 -1.32
CA SER A 68 -18.64 9.47 -0.68
C SER A 68 -18.77 9.37 0.85
N LYS A 69 -18.72 8.15 1.40
CA LYS A 69 -18.81 7.87 2.84
C LYS A 69 -18.06 6.59 3.18
N PHE A 70 -17.63 6.47 4.45
CA PHE A 70 -17.06 5.24 4.98
C PHE A 70 -18.13 4.18 5.21
N ALA A 71 -17.78 2.91 5.02
CA ALA A 71 -18.64 1.77 5.34
C ALA A 71 -18.67 1.45 6.84
N ASP A 72 -17.61 1.80 7.55
CA ASP A 72 -17.41 1.64 9.01
C ASP A 72 -17.80 0.26 9.58
N PRO A 73 -17.28 -0.83 9.05
CA PRO A 73 -17.49 -2.14 9.65
C PRO A 73 -16.80 -2.18 11.03
N GLN A 74 -17.40 -2.91 11.98
CA GLN A 74 -16.75 -3.14 13.26
C GLN A 74 -15.47 -3.95 13.06
N SER A 75 -14.36 -3.48 13.63
CA SER A 75 -13.11 -4.25 13.64
C SER A 75 -13.24 -5.49 14.50
N LEU A 76 -12.71 -6.61 14.01
CA LEU A 76 -12.61 -7.87 14.78
C LEU A 76 -11.28 -8.01 15.54
N ILE A 77 -10.29 -7.19 15.21
CA ILE A 77 -8.93 -7.30 15.78
C ILE A 77 -8.51 -6.07 16.59
N VAL A 78 -9.24 -4.96 16.48
CA VAL A 78 -8.97 -3.72 17.22
C VAL A 78 -10.02 -3.54 18.30
N VAL A 79 -9.56 -3.54 19.56
CA VAL A 79 -10.42 -3.30 20.73
C VAL A 79 -10.74 -1.81 20.80
N PRO A 80 -12.02 -1.42 20.98
CA PRO A 80 -12.40 -0.03 21.19
C PRO A 80 -11.65 0.58 22.38
N GLN A 81 -11.19 1.81 22.23
CA GLN A 81 -10.51 2.55 23.29
C GLN A 81 -11.54 3.22 24.19
N GLU A 82 -11.47 2.97 25.49
CA GLU A 82 -12.39 3.57 26.48
C GLU A 82 -12.05 5.03 26.78
N LYS A 83 -10.76 5.40 26.67
CA LYS A 83 -10.25 6.74 26.96
C LYS A 83 -10.02 7.53 25.68
N GLN A 84 -10.64 8.68 25.59
CA GLN A 84 -10.38 9.64 24.53
C GLN A 84 -9.00 10.30 24.74
N THR A 85 -8.18 10.27 23.71
CA THR A 85 -6.88 10.97 23.68
C THR A 85 -7.09 12.38 23.15
N SER A 86 -6.53 13.37 23.84
CA SER A 86 -6.55 14.76 23.38
C SER A 86 -5.65 14.95 22.17
N PHE A 87 -6.13 15.73 21.20
CA PHE A 87 -5.35 16.08 20.01
C PHE A 87 -5.70 17.51 19.55
N ALA A 88 -4.82 18.05 18.74
CA ALA A 88 -5.03 19.35 18.10
C ALA A 88 -5.05 19.18 16.58
N VAL A 89 -5.84 20.03 15.90
CA VAL A 89 -5.93 20.02 14.43
C VAL A 89 -5.53 21.40 13.91
N VAL A 90 -4.60 21.42 12.97
CA VAL A 90 -4.15 22.64 12.29
C VAL A 90 -4.22 22.42 10.79
N GLN A 91 -4.79 23.38 10.08
CA GLN A 91 -4.69 23.43 8.62
C GLN A 91 -3.62 24.46 8.23
N ASN A 92 -2.61 24.01 7.50
CA ASN A 92 -1.56 24.84 6.94
C ASN A 92 -1.56 24.69 5.41
N GLY A 93 -2.17 25.67 4.73
CA GLY A 93 -2.40 25.56 3.29
C GLY A 93 -3.24 24.33 2.94
N ASP A 94 -2.67 23.42 2.17
CA ASP A 94 -3.28 22.17 1.73
C ASP A 94 -3.03 20.99 2.69
N THR A 95 -2.28 21.21 3.76
CA THR A 95 -1.95 20.16 4.74
C THR A 95 -2.80 20.29 5.98
N ILE A 96 -3.45 19.19 6.36
CA ILE A 96 -4.17 19.03 7.62
C ILE A 96 -3.27 18.22 8.55
N ILE A 97 -2.98 18.76 9.73
CA ILE A 97 -2.08 18.18 10.72
C ILE A 97 -2.88 17.86 11.99
N VAL A 98 -2.89 16.60 12.37
CA VAL A 98 -3.46 16.08 13.62
C VAL A 98 -2.30 15.76 14.55
N SER A 99 -2.25 16.43 15.71
CA SER A 99 -1.14 16.30 16.66
C SER A 99 -1.63 15.77 18.00
N THR A 100 -1.02 14.70 18.48
CA THR A 100 -1.08 14.22 19.85
C THR A 100 0.12 14.75 20.65
N GLU A 101 0.36 14.27 21.86
CA GLU A 101 1.57 14.61 22.63
C GLU A 101 2.85 14.00 22.04
N GLU A 102 2.75 12.87 21.31
CA GLU A 102 3.89 12.08 20.85
C GLU A 102 4.07 12.05 19.34
N VAL A 103 2.98 12.11 18.57
CA VAL A 103 3.03 11.94 17.12
C VAL A 103 2.16 12.96 16.41
N LYS A 104 2.60 13.34 15.20
CA LYS A 104 1.81 14.15 14.27
C LYS A 104 1.52 13.33 13.04
N ALA A 105 0.24 13.26 12.65
CA ALA A 105 -0.20 12.71 11.38
C ALA A 105 -0.65 13.85 10.47
N SER A 106 -0.13 13.90 9.28
CA SER A 106 -0.41 14.94 8.29
C SER A 106 -1.08 14.34 7.06
N VAL A 107 -2.06 15.04 6.51
CA VAL A 107 -2.73 14.66 5.26
C VAL A 107 -2.63 15.82 4.27
N LEU A 108 -2.19 15.54 3.05
CA LEU A 108 -2.23 16.50 1.95
C LEU A 108 -3.61 16.40 1.28
N ALA A 109 -4.42 17.46 1.37
CA ALA A 109 -5.80 17.43 0.87
C ALA A 109 -5.88 17.30 -0.65
N SER A 110 -4.87 17.75 -1.40
CA SER A 110 -4.84 17.58 -2.86
C SER A 110 -4.75 16.13 -3.29
N THR A 111 -4.01 15.26 -2.57
CA THR A 111 -3.68 13.89 -3.00
C THR A 111 -4.20 12.81 -2.06
N GLY A 112 -4.47 13.15 -0.80
CA GLY A 112 -4.76 12.19 0.27
C GLY A 112 -3.52 11.47 0.80
N GLU A 113 -2.31 11.93 0.44
CA GLU A 113 -1.04 11.44 0.97
C GLU A 113 -0.98 11.66 2.48
N VAL A 114 -0.52 10.64 3.23
CA VAL A 114 -0.39 10.67 4.68
C VAL A 114 1.06 10.44 5.06
N TRP A 115 1.55 11.21 6.03
CA TRP A 115 2.84 10.96 6.67
C TRP A 115 2.78 11.22 8.17
N PHE A 116 3.72 10.62 8.88
CA PHE A 116 3.84 10.71 10.32
C PHE A 116 5.20 11.26 10.71
N THR A 117 5.20 12.16 11.68
CA THR A 117 6.41 12.63 12.33
C THR A 117 6.29 12.48 13.83
N ASP A 118 7.43 12.41 14.52
CA ASP A 118 7.46 12.53 15.97
C ASP A 118 7.10 13.96 16.43
N ARG A 119 7.07 14.18 17.72
CA ARG A 119 6.81 15.50 18.29
C ARG A 119 7.85 16.57 17.90
N ASN A 120 9.09 16.15 17.57
CA ASN A 120 10.19 17.04 17.16
C ASN A 120 10.14 17.36 15.65
N GLY A 121 9.31 16.66 14.89
CA GLY A 121 9.17 16.79 13.43
C GLY A 121 10.03 15.82 12.62
N GLU A 122 10.71 14.86 13.28
CA GLU A 122 11.45 13.80 12.58
C GLU A 122 10.48 12.82 11.91
N LEU A 123 10.75 12.50 10.65
CA LEU A 123 9.90 11.61 9.85
C LEU A 123 9.94 10.17 10.39
N ILE A 124 8.77 9.62 10.66
CA ILE A 124 8.58 8.22 11.10
C ILE A 124 8.19 7.34 9.90
N LEU A 125 7.14 7.73 9.18
CA LEU A 125 6.55 6.97 8.09
C LEU A 125 5.93 7.93 7.08
N GLN A 126 6.06 7.65 5.81
CA GLN A 126 5.45 8.43 4.73
C GLN A 126 4.87 7.50 3.65
N GLU A 127 3.70 7.83 3.16
CA GLU A 127 3.18 7.23 1.94
C GLU A 127 3.96 7.70 0.72
N ASN A 128 3.85 6.95 -0.38
CA ASN A 128 4.46 7.36 -1.64
C ASN A 128 3.99 8.78 -2.04
N LYS A 129 4.94 9.60 -2.48
CA LYS A 129 4.67 11.00 -2.88
C LYS A 129 3.59 11.07 -3.96
N GLY A 130 2.65 11.97 -3.75
CA GLY A 130 1.49 12.14 -4.61
C GLY A 130 0.31 11.23 -4.26
N GLY A 131 0.42 10.44 -3.19
CA GLY A 131 -0.60 9.54 -2.68
C GLY A 131 -0.25 8.06 -2.90
N GLY A 132 -0.27 7.29 -1.83
CA GLY A 132 0.08 5.86 -1.84
C GLY A 132 -1.13 4.91 -1.92
N LYS A 133 -2.35 5.45 -2.05
CA LYS A 133 -3.60 4.67 -2.01
C LYS A 133 -4.21 4.54 -3.40
N LYS A 134 -4.47 3.28 -3.81
CA LYS A 134 -5.17 2.99 -5.07
C LYS A 134 -6.31 2.01 -4.84
N PHE A 135 -7.48 2.37 -5.31
CA PHE A 135 -8.70 1.58 -5.28
C PHE A 135 -9.03 1.12 -6.70
N THR A 136 -8.98 -0.18 -6.94
CA THR A 136 -9.36 -0.77 -8.24
C THR A 136 -10.69 -1.49 -8.07
N PRO A 137 -11.76 -1.08 -8.76
CA PRO A 137 -13.06 -1.73 -8.65
C PRO A 137 -12.97 -3.21 -9.01
N ILE A 138 -13.65 -4.04 -8.22
CA ILE A 138 -13.75 -5.48 -8.43
C ILE A 138 -15.19 -5.94 -8.14
N GLU A 139 -15.61 -7.00 -8.79
CA GLU A 139 -16.85 -7.69 -8.48
C GLU A 139 -16.56 -9.16 -8.23
N VAL A 140 -16.99 -9.67 -7.09
CA VAL A 140 -16.82 -11.07 -6.68
C VAL A 140 -18.19 -11.61 -6.32
N GLU A 141 -18.65 -12.65 -7.03
CA GLU A 141 -19.95 -13.29 -6.81
C GLU A 141 -21.12 -12.29 -6.76
N GLY A 142 -21.09 -11.27 -7.62
CA GLY A 142 -22.13 -10.23 -7.68
C GLY A 142 -21.99 -9.13 -6.63
N THR A 143 -21.02 -9.22 -5.72
CA THR A 143 -20.72 -8.18 -4.72
C THR A 143 -19.65 -7.24 -5.24
N LYS A 144 -19.94 -5.95 -5.28
CA LYS A 144 -19.00 -4.91 -5.71
C LYS A 144 -18.12 -4.46 -4.54
N GLY A 145 -16.86 -4.23 -4.84
CA GLY A 145 -15.86 -3.78 -3.87
C GLY A 145 -14.63 -3.22 -4.56
N TYR A 146 -13.52 -3.19 -3.82
CA TYR A 146 -12.24 -2.69 -4.32
C TYR A 146 -11.11 -3.64 -3.95
N THR A 147 -10.19 -3.85 -4.88
CA THR A 147 -8.83 -4.22 -4.54
C THR A 147 -8.10 -2.96 -4.12
N ILE A 148 -7.44 -2.98 -2.97
CA ILE A 148 -6.76 -1.81 -2.39
C ILE A 148 -5.25 -2.06 -2.42
N CYS A 149 -4.50 -1.09 -2.95
CA CYS A 149 -3.05 -1.05 -2.84
C CYS A 149 -2.66 0.16 -2.00
N GLN A 150 -1.76 -0.06 -1.02
CA GLN A 150 -1.16 0.99 -0.21
C GLN A 150 0.36 0.93 -0.37
N VAL A 151 0.97 2.04 -0.75
CA VAL A 151 2.41 2.15 -0.97
C VAL A 151 3.02 3.16 -0.01
N PHE A 152 4.12 2.78 0.61
CA PHE A 152 4.91 3.64 1.49
C PHE A 152 6.31 3.84 0.91
N GLU A 153 6.90 5.01 1.20
CA GLU A 153 8.32 5.22 1.04
C GLU A 153 9.06 4.37 2.08
N SER A 154 10.16 3.78 1.67
CA SER A 154 10.96 2.93 2.54
C SER A 154 12.43 3.08 2.19
N PRO A 155 13.26 3.70 3.07
CA PRO A 155 14.68 3.86 2.83
C PRO A 155 15.42 2.52 2.75
N GLU A 156 16.59 2.48 2.12
CA GLU A 156 17.34 1.25 1.87
C GLU A 156 17.76 0.52 3.15
N ASP A 157 18.04 1.29 4.21
CA ASP A 157 18.47 0.78 5.52
C ASP A 157 17.31 0.33 6.42
N GLU A 158 16.07 0.37 5.90
CA GLU A 158 14.91 -0.10 6.63
C GLU A 158 14.74 -1.62 6.53
N ALA A 159 14.36 -2.23 7.65
CA ALA A 159 14.08 -3.65 7.77
C ALA A 159 12.69 -3.87 8.36
N PHE A 160 11.98 -4.89 7.89
CA PHE A 160 10.63 -5.23 8.33
C PHE A 160 10.57 -6.61 8.94
N TYR A 161 9.88 -6.73 10.09
CA TYR A 161 9.72 -7.95 10.86
C TYR A 161 8.26 -8.17 11.21
N GLY A 162 7.85 -9.41 11.42
CA GLY A 162 6.48 -9.76 11.82
C GLY A 162 5.75 -10.60 10.79
N LEU A 163 4.54 -10.19 10.40
CA LEU A 163 3.63 -10.84 9.44
C LEU A 163 3.14 -12.23 9.87
N GLY A 164 3.50 -12.71 11.05
CA GLY A 164 3.13 -14.00 11.58
C GLY A 164 4.20 -15.07 11.40
N GLN A 165 3.79 -16.32 11.19
CA GLN A 165 4.67 -17.46 11.00
C GLN A 165 4.44 -18.07 9.61
N HIS A 166 5.46 -18.06 8.79
CA HIS A 166 5.45 -18.56 7.44
C HIS A 166 6.48 -19.69 7.27
N GLN A 167 6.26 -20.55 6.27
CA GLN A 167 7.22 -21.60 5.89
C GLN A 167 8.29 -21.02 4.95
N ALA A 168 9.03 -20.04 5.44
CA ALA A 168 10.10 -19.40 4.71
C ALA A 168 11.25 -19.08 5.67
N ASP A 169 12.47 -19.06 5.18
CA ASP A 169 13.67 -18.69 5.95
C ASP A 169 13.85 -17.15 6.00
N GLU A 170 12.74 -16.42 5.85
CA GLU A 170 12.76 -14.96 5.83
C GLU A 170 12.65 -14.43 7.25
N PHE A 171 13.65 -13.67 7.67
CA PHE A 171 13.61 -12.91 8.92
C PHE A 171 13.32 -11.43 8.67
N ASN A 172 13.92 -10.86 7.62
CA ASN A 172 13.69 -9.50 7.18
C ASN A 172 12.89 -9.50 5.88
N TYR A 173 11.71 -8.92 5.90
CA TYR A 173 10.80 -8.86 4.75
C TYR A 173 11.05 -7.68 3.81
N LYS A 174 12.11 -6.88 4.01
CA LYS A 174 12.50 -5.81 3.07
C LYS A 174 12.77 -6.39 1.68
N GLY A 175 12.04 -5.91 0.67
CA GLY A 175 12.17 -6.41 -0.70
C GLY A 175 11.65 -7.83 -0.95
N LYS A 176 10.96 -8.41 0.03
CA LYS A 176 10.32 -9.73 -0.09
C LYS A 176 8.83 -9.57 -0.28
N ASN A 177 8.21 -10.60 -0.86
CA ASN A 177 6.76 -10.68 -1.01
C ASN A 177 6.23 -11.80 -0.12
N GLU A 178 5.18 -11.50 0.66
CA GLU A 178 4.52 -12.50 1.46
C GLU A 178 3.01 -12.41 1.27
N GLU A 179 2.37 -13.53 0.99
CA GLU A 179 0.93 -13.64 0.90
C GLU A 179 0.38 -14.00 2.28
N LEU A 180 -0.41 -13.07 2.86
CA LEU A 180 -0.99 -13.22 4.19
C LEU A 180 -2.27 -14.03 4.08
N PHE A 181 -2.08 -15.32 3.92
CA PHE A 181 -3.13 -16.32 3.79
C PHE A 181 -2.92 -17.42 4.81
N GLN A 182 -3.90 -17.63 5.67
CA GLN A 182 -3.81 -18.63 6.74
C GLN A 182 -4.31 -19.98 6.26
N TYR A 183 -3.44 -20.96 6.31
CA TYR A 183 -3.79 -22.37 6.12
C TYR A 183 -2.77 -23.24 6.83
N ASN A 184 -3.08 -24.49 7.11
CA ASN A 184 -2.24 -25.52 7.76
C ASN A 184 -0.91 -24.93 8.31
N THR A 185 0.14 -25.08 8.40
CA THR A 185 1.38 -24.58 9.01
C THR A 185 1.71 -23.09 8.86
N LYS A 186 0.85 -22.27 8.22
CA LYS A 186 0.99 -20.81 8.15
C LYS A 186 0.06 -20.12 9.14
N VAL A 187 0.58 -19.18 9.91
CA VAL A 187 -0.19 -18.27 10.77
C VAL A 187 0.05 -16.84 10.28
N SER A 188 -0.94 -16.27 9.65
CA SER A 188 -0.85 -14.92 9.09
C SER A 188 -1.29 -13.88 10.12
N VAL A 189 -0.44 -12.90 10.38
CA VAL A 189 -0.75 -11.74 11.23
C VAL A 189 -0.47 -10.49 10.41
N PRO A 190 -1.46 -9.66 10.06
CA PRO A 190 -1.27 -8.50 9.21
C PRO A 190 -0.64 -7.33 9.97
N PHE A 191 0.42 -7.59 10.70
CA PHE A 191 1.19 -6.65 11.51
C PHE A 191 2.67 -6.75 11.20
N VAL A 192 3.26 -5.61 10.85
CA VAL A 192 4.69 -5.48 10.57
C VAL A 192 5.31 -4.42 11.47
N VAL A 193 6.53 -4.66 11.90
CA VAL A 193 7.35 -3.72 12.68
C VAL A 193 8.58 -3.34 11.89
N SER A 194 8.89 -2.05 11.84
CA SER A 194 10.11 -1.51 11.23
C SER A 194 11.21 -1.32 12.27
N ASN A 195 12.48 -1.50 11.87
CA ASN A 195 13.64 -1.09 12.67
C ASN A 195 13.72 0.44 12.89
N LYS A 196 12.83 1.21 12.26
CA LYS A 196 12.66 2.65 12.48
C LYS A 196 11.69 2.97 13.64
N ASN A 197 11.39 1.96 14.50
CA ASN A 197 10.57 2.08 15.71
C ASN A 197 9.09 2.43 15.46
N TYR A 198 8.51 1.94 14.39
CA TYR A 198 7.07 2.00 14.17
C TYR A 198 6.50 0.63 13.77
N GLY A 199 5.21 0.47 13.85
CA GLY A 199 4.49 -0.70 13.37
C GLY A 199 3.26 -0.31 12.57
N ILE A 200 2.87 -1.18 11.63
CA ILE A 200 1.66 -1.04 10.83
C ILE A 200 0.81 -2.30 11.04
N LEU A 201 -0.42 -2.09 11.51
CA LEU A 201 -1.45 -3.14 11.56
C LEU A 201 -2.45 -2.87 10.43
N LEU A 202 -2.63 -3.82 9.54
CA LEU A 202 -3.66 -3.78 8.51
C LEU A 202 -4.95 -4.41 9.05
N ASP A 203 -5.92 -3.56 9.39
CA ASP A 203 -7.23 -3.96 9.86
C ASP A 203 -8.14 -4.30 8.65
N SER A 204 -7.94 -5.49 8.09
CA SER A 204 -8.66 -6.01 6.95
C SER A 204 -8.96 -7.49 7.11
N TYR A 205 -10.10 -7.93 6.58
CA TYR A 205 -10.54 -9.36 6.56
C TYR A 205 -10.37 -9.99 5.19
N SER A 206 -9.66 -9.29 4.30
CA SER A 206 -9.42 -9.72 2.93
C SER A 206 -8.09 -10.45 2.80
N LEU A 207 -7.90 -11.16 1.72
CA LEU A 207 -6.59 -11.64 1.31
C LEU A 207 -5.64 -10.44 1.15
N CYS A 208 -4.52 -10.49 1.83
CA CYS A 208 -3.53 -9.42 1.83
C CYS A 208 -2.19 -9.93 1.29
N ARG A 209 -1.44 -9.05 0.65
CA ARG A 209 -0.04 -9.27 0.26
C ARG A 209 0.82 -8.15 0.82
N PHE A 210 1.94 -8.51 1.38
CA PHE A 210 2.99 -7.58 1.78
C PHE A 210 4.14 -7.67 0.77
N GLY A 211 4.77 -6.55 0.43
CA GLY A 211 5.96 -6.50 -0.40
C GLY A 211 5.86 -5.54 -1.58
N ASN A 212 6.52 -5.89 -2.68
CA ASN A 212 6.52 -5.05 -3.88
C ASN A 212 5.13 -5.10 -4.56
N PRO A 213 4.47 -3.96 -4.79
CA PRO A 213 3.18 -3.91 -5.48
C PRO A 213 3.24 -4.36 -6.94
N ASN A 214 4.44 -4.41 -7.53
CA ASN A 214 4.63 -4.91 -8.89
C ASN A 214 4.56 -6.44 -8.88
N ASP A 215 3.52 -6.99 -9.49
CA ASP A 215 3.42 -8.42 -9.71
C ASP A 215 4.53 -8.87 -10.66
N TYR A 216 5.16 -10.02 -10.35
CA TYR A 216 6.07 -10.65 -11.29
C TYR A 216 5.28 -11.21 -12.46
N SER A 217 5.77 -10.95 -13.65
CA SER A 217 5.22 -11.49 -14.89
C SER A 217 5.93 -12.77 -15.30
N GLN A 218 5.23 -13.64 -16.00
CA GLN A 218 5.86 -14.81 -16.61
C GLN A 218 6.92 -14.39 -17.61
N LEU A 219 7.97 -15.21 -17.78
CA LEU A 219 9.09 -14.92 -18.69
C LEU A 219 8.64 -14.54 -20.09
N ASN A 220 7.72 -15.29 -20.66
CA ASN A 220 7.19 -15.08 -22.02
C ASN A 220 6.37 -13.79 -22.21
N ARG A 221 6.04 -13.08 -21.13
CA ARG A 221 5.36 -11.77 -21.19
C ARG A 221 6.34 -10.60 -21.19
N ILE A 222 7.57 -10.84 -20.72
CA ILE A 222 8.60 -9.81 -20.56
C ILE A 222 9.70 -9.98 -21.58
N PHE A 223 10.02 -11.24 -21.97
CA PHE A 223 11.09 -11.60 -22.87
C PHE A 223 10.56 -12.34 -24.09
N LYS A 224 11.25 -12.17 -25.23
CA LYS A 224 11.18 -13.18 -26.27
C LYS A 224 12.01 -14.38 -25.82
N LEU A 225 11.45 -15.55 -26.02
CA LEU A 225 12.10 -16.82 -25.66
C LEU A 225 12.57 -17.52 -26.93
N TYR A 226 13.74 -18.11 -26.89
CA TYR A 226 14.27 -18.95 -27.97
C TYR A 226 14.67 -20.28 -27.37
N ASP A 227 14.32 -21.39 -28.04
CA ASP A 227 14.71 -22.70 -27.62
C ASP A 227 16.22 -22.96 -27.95
N LYS A 228 16.76 -24.07 -27.50
CA LYS A 228 18.17 -24.42 -27.71
C LYS A 228 18.59 -24.53 -29.18
N THR A 229 17.63 -24.53 -30.11
CA THR A 229 17.91 -24.53 -31.55
C THR A 229 17.83 -23.11 -32.15
N GLY A 230 17.48 -22.10 -31.33
CA GLY A 230 17.30 -20.74 -31.78
C GLY A 230 15.89 -20.44 -32.30
N GLN A 231 14.94 -21.37 -32.19
CA GLN A 231 13.55 -21.13 -32.62
C GLN A 231 12.79 -20.30 -31.58
N GLU A 232 12.22 -19.16 -31.99
CA GLU A 232 11.47 -18.24 -31.15
C GLU A 232 10.15 -18.85 -30.61
N GLY A 233 9.75 -18.39 -29.42
CA GLY A 233 8.43 -18.61 -28.80
C GLY A 233 8.45 -19.57 -27.61
N ALA A 234 9.58 -20.21 -27.28
CA ALA A 234 9.64 -21.11 -26.14
C ALA A 234 11.08 -21.38 -25.71
N LEU A 235 11.28 -21.94 -24.51
CA LEU A 235 12.51 -22.59 -24.10
C LEU A 235 12.42 -24.10 -24.38
N THR A 236 13.55 -24.81 -24.36
CA THR A 236 13.58 -26.27 -24.40
C THR A 236 13.47 -26.82 -22.99
N GLY A 237 12.41 -27.52 -22.65
CA GLY A 237 12.26 -28.26 -21.40
C GLY A 237 12.69 -29.72 -21.59
N THR A 238 13.65 -30.18 -20.79
CA THR A 238 14.11 -31.58 -20.75
C THR A 238 13.74 -32.18 -19.40
N TYR A 239 12.94 -33.22 -19.43
CA TYR A 239 12.43 -33.92 -18.25
C TYR A 239 13.02 -35.31 -18.21
N VAL A 240 13.91 -35.59 -17.24
CA VAL A 240 14.58 -36.86 -17.04
C VAL A 240 14.02 -37.53 -15.80
N PRO A 241 13.08 -38.46 -15.91
CA PRO A 241 12.52 -39.14 -14.76
C PRO A 241 13.53 -40.12 -14.16
N LYS A 242 13.38 -40.46 -12.88
CA LYS A 242 14.22 -41.47 -12.22
C LYS A 242 14.11 -42.86 -12.90
N LYS A 243 12.97 -43.14 -13.49
CA LYS A 243 12.70 -44.36 -14.29
C LYS A 243 11.79 -44.00 -15.46
N GLY A 244 12.09 -44.49 -16.65
CA GLY A 244 11.31 -44.19 -17.86
C GLY A 244 12.15 -43.42 -18.89
N GLU A 245 11.48 -42.96 -19.93
CA GLU A 245 12.11 -42.24 -21.03
C GLU A 245 12.21 -40.76 -20.74
N THR A 246 13.26 -40.11 -21.23
CA THR A 246 13.42 -38.68 -21.21
C THR A 246 12.43 -38.03 -22.16
N LEU A 247 11.72 -37.01 -21.66
CA LEU A 247 10.83 -36.19 -22.47
C LEU A 247 11.49 -34.84 -22.76
N VAL A 248 11.49 -34.44 -24.01
CA VAL A 248 11.91 -33.10 -24.45
C VAL A 248 10.74 -32.43 -25.13
N ARG A 249 10.43 -31.21 -24.71
CA ARG A 249 9.38 -30.41 -25.35
C ARG A 249 9.70 -28.94 -25.32
N ARG A 250 9.00 -28.16 -26.12
CA ARG A 250 9.08 -26.70 -26.07
C ARG A 250 8.13 -26.18 -24.98
N GLU A 251 8.64 -25.28 -24.14
CA GLU A 251 7.91 -24.64 -23.04
C GLU A 251 7.79 -23.14 -23.30
N ASP A 252 6.62 -22.71 -23.70
CA ASP A 252 6.29 -21.30 -23.89
C ASP A 252 6.07 -20.57 -22.55
N SER A 253 5.79 -21.30 -21.48
CA SER A 253 5.58 -20.82 -20.15
C SER A 253 6.06 -21.84 -19.12
N ILE A 254 6.96 -21.42 -18.21
CA ILE A 254 7.36 -22.21 -17.03
C ILE A 254 6.44 -21.81 -15.88
N TYR A 255 5.19 -22.28 -15.91
CA TYR A 255 4.18 -21.93 -14.93
C TYR A 255 3.36 -23.16 -14.55
N PHE A 256 3.71 -23.76 -13.41
CA PHE A 256 3.10 -24.99 -12.88
C PHE A 256 2.61 -24.75 -11.46
N GLU A 257 1.84 -23.68 -11.27
CA GLU A 257 1.28 -23.35 -9.97
C GLU A 257 0.38 -24.49 -9.50
N ASN A 258 0.62 -24.92 -8.28
CA ASN A 258 -0.11 -26.00 -7.65
C ASN A 258 -1.60 -25.66 -7.63
N LEU A 259 -2.46 -26.57 -8.02
CA LEU A 259 -3.93 -26.51 -8.10
C LEU A 259 -4.53 -25.87 -9.36
N LYS A 260 -3.86 -24.93 -10.05
CA LYS A 260 -4.45 -24.27 -11.23
C LYS A 260 -3.87 -24.70 -12.56
N THR A 261 -2.58 -24.95 -12.60
CA THR A 261 -1.81 -25.17 -13.84
C THR A 261 -0.99 -26.46 -13.83
N ILE A 262 -1.20 -27.32 -12.82
CA ILE A 262 -0.51 -28.61 -12.73
C ILE A 262 -0.75 -29.53 -13.95
N GLU A 263 -1.86 -29.36 -14.63
CA GLU A 263 -2.16 -30.05 -15.89
C GLU A 263 -1.27 -29.64 -17.05
N ASN A 264 -0.55 -28.51 -16.93
CA ASN A 264 0.48 -28.08 -17.89
C ASN A 264 1.76 -28.92 -17.79
N LEU A 265 1.96 -29.64 -16.68
CA LEU A 265 3.06 -30.59 -16.56
C LEU A 265 2.90 -31.76 -17.54
N PRO A 266 4.00 -32.37 -17.99
CA PRO A 266 3.95 -33.54 -18.87
C PRO A 266 3.12 -34.66 -18.27
N LYS A 267 2.03 -35.03 -18.95
CA LYS A 267 1.16 -36.13 -18.51
C LYS A 267 1.94 -37.44 -18.48
N LYS A 268 1.73 -38.25 -17.45
CA LYS A 268 2.35 -39.55 -17.22
C LYS A 268 3.85 -39.52 -16.90
N LEU A 269 4.46 -38.37 -16.68
CA LEU A 269 5.85 -38.29 -16.24
C LEU A 269 5.91 -38.44 -14.70
N PRO A 270 6.63 -39.44 -14.17
CA PRO A 270 6.87 -39.52 -12.72
C PRO A 270 7.81 -38.39 -12.29
N LEU A 271 7.28 -37.32 -11.75
CA LEU A 271 8.05 -36.14 -11.33
C LEU A 271 8.90 -36.38 -10.06
N MET A 272 8.50 -37.34 -9.23
CA MET A 272 9.25 -37.64 -8.00
C MET A 272 10.65 -38.12 -8.31
N GLY A 273 11.65 -37.30 -7.98
CA GLY A 273 13.06 -37.53 -8.26
C GLY A 273 13.43 -37.41 -9.74
N ALA A 274 12.62 -36.70 -10.53
CA ALA A 274 13.00 -36.30 -11.89
C ALA A 274 13.92 -35.07 -11.86
N ASN A 275 14.82 -35.01 -12.83
CA ASN A 275 15.56 -33.80 -13.15
C ASN A 275 14.86 -33.06 -14.28
N VAL A 276 14.68 -31.76 -14.11
CA VAL A 276 14.07 -30.89 -15.12
C VAL A 276 15.05 -29.78 -15.44
N THR A 277 15.32 -29.59 -16.73
CA THR A 277 16.20 -28.53 -17.22
C THR A 277 15.50 -27.71 -18.26
N TYR A 278 15.62 -26.40 -18.18
CA TYR A 278 15.14 -25.45 -19.20
C TYR A 278 16.34 -24.77 -19.83
N GLU A 279 16.44 -24.87 -21.17
CA GLU A 279 17.58 -24.35 -21.94
C GLU A 279 17.08 -23.48 -23.09
N GLY A 280 17.81 -22.40 -23.35
CA GLY A 280 17.50 -21.47 -24.43
C GLY A 280 18.05 -20.08 -24.17
N GLU A 281 17.52 -19.11 -24.92
CA GLU A 281 17.90 -17.72 -24.78
C GLU A 281 16.67 -16.86 -24.47
N ILE A 282 16.90 -15.76 -23.75
CA ILE A 282 15.88 -14.74 -23.47
C ILE A 282 16.35 -13.41 -24.01
N GLU A 283 15.48 -12.70 -24.72
CA GLU A 283 15.73 -11.38 -25.27
C GLU A 283 14.78 -10.36 -24.64
N PRO A 284 15.27 -9.39 -23.87
CA PRO A 284 14.43 -8.32 -23.33
C PRO A 284 14.08 -7.29 -24.42
N ALA A 285 12.90 -6.69 -24.31
CA ALA A 285 12.44 -5.64 -25.20
C ALA A 285 13.27 -4.33 -25.09
N GLN A 286 13.96 -4.15 -23.96
CA GLN A 286 14.82 -2.99 -23.67
C GLN A 286 15.96 -3.40 -22.74
N THR A 287 17.07 -2.68 -22.83
CA THR A 287 18.18 -2.86 -21.89
C THR A 287 17.78 -2.36 -20.51
N GLY A 288 18.10 -3.12 -19.47
CA GLY A 288 17.77 -2.76 -18.09
C GLY A 288 18.20 -3.83 -17.09
N GLU A 289 17.92 -3.59 -15.83
CA GLU A 289 18.09 -4.53 -14.75
C GLU A 289 16.81 -5.33 -14.57
N PHE A 290 16.90 -6.65 -14.50
CA PHE A 290 15.78 -7.56 -14.34
C PHE A 290 15.98 -8.41 -13.09
N LYS A 291 14.96 -8.46 -12.23
CA LYS A 291 14.93 -9.34 -11.07
C LYS A 291 14.12 -10.58 -11.39
N PHE A 292 14.74 -11.75 -11.27
CA PHE A 292 14.09 -13.03 -11.46
C PHE A 292 13.71 -13.64 -10.10
N ILE A 293 12.50 -14.22 -10.02
CA ILE A 293 12.08 -15.04 -8.90
C ILE A 293 11.77 -16.44 -9.42
N LEU A 294 12.35 -17.44 -8.80
CA LEU A 294 12.06 -18.84 -9.04
C LEU A 294 11.26 -19.40 -7.87
N TYR A 295 10.04 -19.86 -8.17
CA TYR A 295 9.27 -20.70 -7.26
C TYR A 295 9.44 -22.15 -7.64
N TYR A 296 9.85 -22.97 -6.70
CA TYR A 296 10.13 -24.39 -6.97
C TYR A 296 9.70 -25.26 -5.80
N ALA A 297 9.48 -26.54 -6.09
CA ALA A 297 9.31 -27.59 -5.10
C ALA A 297 10.34 -28.67 -5.39
N GLY A 298 11.31 -28.86 -4.50
CA GLY A 298 12.42 -29.79 -4.67
C GLY A 298 13.78 -29.12 -4.42
N TYR A 299 14.79 -29.56 -5.15
CA TYR A 299 16.14 -28.98 -5.11
C TYR A 299 16.46 -28.30 -6.44
N VAL A 300 17.14 -27.18 -6.36
CA VAL A 300 17.60 -26.39 -7.53
C VAL A 300 19.10 -26.38 -7.57
#